data_8d81a85d3e38f4f6819fbec140e28633
#
_entry.id   8d81a85d3e38f4f6819fbec140e28633
#
_cell.length_a   1.000
_cell.length_b   1.000
_cell.length_c   1.000
_cell.angle_alpha   90.00
_cell.angle_beta   90.00
_cell.angle_gamma   90.00
#
_symmetry.space_group_name_H-M   'P 1'
#
loop_
_entity.id
_entity.type
_entity.pdbx_description
1 polymer ?
#
loop_
_entity_poly.entity_id
_entity_poly.type
_entity_poly.pdbx_seq_one_letter_code
_entity_poly.pdbx_strand_id
1 'polypeptide(L)'
;SAKKKDIETVKKHAKTYNPKAKIILARSDLVIDKPNLIKNKRCLAIGDGPTLTHGGMSFGAGTLAVRKYKGKLVDPKKYATGSIKVTYKRYKHLAKELPAMGYSKKQIKELEETIHKTPCDIVVDGTPANLKRIIKINKPIVEVNYELDKEAVKKLSKLLKRFKWE
;
A
#
# COMPACT_ATOMS: atom_id res chain seq x y z
N SER A 1 2.04 -11.29 -6.23
CA SER A 1 3.44 -11.74 -6.26
C SER A 1 4.01 -11.60 -7.67
N ALA A 2 5.29 -11.25 -7.78
CA ALA A 2 5.97 -11.12 -9.07
C ALA A 2 6.00 -12.46 -9.82
N LYS A 3 5.91 -12.41 -11.15
CA LYS A 3 6.03 -13.61 -11.99
C LYS A 3 7.47 -14.11 -11.97
N LYS A 4 7.67 -15.42 -12.08
CA LYS A 4 9.02 -16.04 -12.09
C LYS A 4 9.95 -15.41 -13.14
N LYS A 5 9.43 -15.15 -14.34
CA LYS A 5 10.17 -14.48 -15.42
C LYS A 5 10.70 -13.10 -15.02
N ASP A 6 9.85 -12.30 -14.35
CA ASP A 6 10.23 -10.95 -13.94
C ASP A 6 11.31 -10.98 -12.84
N ILE A 7 11.22 -11.94 -11.92
CA ILE A 7 12.24 -12.17 -10.89
C ILE A 7 13.60 -12.51 -11.54
N GLU A 8 13.63 -13.41 -12.51
CA GLU A 8 14.87 -13.76 -13.20
C GLU A 8 15.44 -12.58 -14.01
N THR A 9 14.59 -11.77 -14.63
CA THR A 9 15.01 -10.54 -15.32
C THR A 9 15.68 -9.56 -14.35
N VAL A 10 15.07 -9.31 -13.20
CA VAL A 10 15.65 -8.42 -12.16
C VAL A 10 16.98 -8.96 -11.65
N LYS A 11 17.08 -10.27 -11.38
CA LYS A 11 18.34 -10.90 -10.97
C LYS A 11 19.44 -10.72 -12.00
N LYS A 12 19.13 -10.95 -13.29
CA LYS A 12 20.07 -10.77 -14.40
C LYS A 12 20.58 -9.34 -14.45
N HIS A 13 19.68 -8.35 -14.42
CA HIS A 13 20.06 -6.93 -14.42
C HIS A 13 20.93 -6.58 -13.21
N ALA A 14 20.54 -7.00 -12.01
CA ALA A 14 21.35 -6.76 -10.80
C ALA A 14 22.77 -7.31 -10.95
N LYS A 15 22.92 -8.49 -11.54
CA LYS A 15 24.24 -9.10 -11.77
C LYS A 15 25.02 -8.45 -12.91
N THR A 16 24.34 -7.91 -13.92
CA THR A 16 24.98 -7.16 -15.01
C THR A 16 25.63 -5.87 -14.49
N TYR A 17 24.92 -5.11 -13.67
CA TYR A 17 25.40 -3.83 -13.12
C TYR A 17 26.33 -4.02 -11.92
N ASN A 18 26.12 -5.06 -11.12
CA ASN A 18 26.99 -5.40 -9.99
C ASN A 18 27.16 -6.93 -9.86
N PRO A 19 28.16 -7.52 -10.53
CA PRO A 19 28.42 -8.96 -10.49
C PRO A 19 28.64 -9.50 -9.07
N LYS A 20 29.19 -8.68 -8.16
CA LYS A 20 29.48 -9.04 -6.76
C LYS A 20 28.25 -8.92 -5.85
N ALA A 21 27.14 -8.34 -6.30
CA ALA A 21 25.93 -8.15 -5.48
C ALA A 21 25.43 -9.48 -4.90
N LYS A 22 25.10 -9.49 -3.63
CA LYS A 22 24.38 -10.59 -2.97
C LYS A 22 22.89 -10.37 -3.16
N ILE A 23 22.20 -11.30 -3.79
CA ILE A 23 20.76 -11.21 -4.06
C ILE A 23 20.03 -12.09 -3.07
N ILE A 24 19.09 -11.50 -2.32
CA ILE A 24 18.21 -12.21 -1.41
C ILE A 24 16.79 -12.08 -1.98
N LEU A 25 16.15 -13.20 -2.27
CA LEU A 25 14.73 -13.23 -2.60
C LEU A 25 13.93 -13.28 -1.31
N ALA A 26 12.95 -12.41 -1.21
CA ALA A 26 12.05 -12.34 -0.08
C ALA A 26 10.60 -12.28 -0.53
N ARG A 27 9.69 -12.85 0.25
CA ARG A 27 8.27 -12.53 0.16
C ARG A 27 8.00 -11.34 1.05
N SER A 28 7.14 -10.44 0.58
CA SER A 28 6.62 -9.33 1.35
C SER A 28 5.21 -9.71 1.80
N ASP A 29 5.09 -10.21 3.02
CA ASP A 29 3.83 -10.66 3.58
C ASP A 29 3.05 -9.47 4.16
N LEU A 30 1.73 -9.44 3.93
CA LEU A 30 0.85 -8.44 4.52
C LEU A 30 0.57 -8.75 5.98
N VAL A 31 0.91 -7.82 6.85
CA VAL A 31 0.60 -7.82 8.28
C VAL A 31 -0.46 -6.77 8.57
N ILE A 32 -1.53 -7.18 9.22
CA ILE A 32 -2.70 -6.36 9.51
C ILE A 32 -2.93 -6.33 11.01
N ASP A 33 -3.04 -5.13 11.60
CA ASP A 33 -3.16 -4.94 13.04
C ASP A 33 -4.48 -5.50 13.61
N LYS A 34 -5.60 -5.32 12.89
CA LYS A 34 -6.95 -5.71 13.35
C LYS A 34 -7.75 -6.43 12.25
N PRO A 35 -7.31 -7.62 11.82
CA PRO A 35 -7.92 -8.31 10.68
C PRO A 35 -9.40 -8.67 10.88
N ASN A 36 -9.81 -8.92 12.13
CA ASN A 36 -11.18 -9.30 12.49
C ASN A 36 -12.20 -8.17 12.19
N LEU A 37 -11.77 -6.91 12.13
CA LEU A 37 -12.65 -5.79 11.80
C LEU A 37 -13.07 -5.74 10.34
N ILE A 38 -12.34 -6.43 9.43
CA ILE A 38 -12.56 -6.34 7.97
C ILE A 38 -13.71 -7.24 7.50
N LYS A 39 -13.86 -8.42 8.10
CA LYS A 39 -14.78 -9.46 7.61
C LYS A 39 -16.21 -8.94 7.47
N ASN A 40 -16.78 -9.09 6.27
CA ASN A 40 -18.15 -8.69 5.90
C ASN A 40 -18.48 -7.19 6.01
N LYS A 41 -17.49 -6.35 6.35
CA LYS A 41 -17.68 -4.89 6.47
C LYS A 41 -17.44 -4.18 5.14
N ARG A 42 -18.07 -3.01 4.98
CA ARG A 42 -17.81 -2.08 3.87
C ARG A 42 -16.50 -1.36 4.16
N CYS A 43 -15.48 -1.62 3.35
CA CYS A 43 -14.12 -1.16 3.58
C CYS A 43 -13.70 -0.15 2.52
N LEU A 44 -13.23 1.02 2.96
CA LEU A 44 -12.52 1.98 2.12
C LEU A 44 -11.02 1.65 2.18
N ALA A 45 -10.48 1.14 1.10
CA ALA A 45 -9.04 0.92 0.97
C ALA A 45 -8.33 2.22 0.55
N ILE A 46 -7.27 2.57 1.27
CA ILE A 46 -6.39 3.71 0.94
C ILE A 46 -5.03 3.13 0.58
N GLY A 47 -4.44 3.62 -0.51
CA GLY A 47 -3.15 3.18 -1.00
C GLY A 47 -2.19 4.34 -1.23
N ASP A 48 -0.90 4.02 -1.35
CA ASP A 48 0.14 4.98 -1.67
C ASP A 48 -0.08 5.60 -3.05
N GLY A 49 -0.28 6.92 -3.07
CA GLY A 49 -0.60 7.67 -4.28
C GLY A 49 0.41 7.48 -5.41
N PRO A 50 1.72 7.71 -5.18
CA PRO A 50 2.76 7.48 -6.18
C PRO A 50 2.77 6.07 -6.76
N THR A 51 2.67 5.04 -5.93
CA THR A 51 2.60 3.64 -6.36
C THR A 51 1.42 3.37 -7.27
N LEU A 52 0.25 3.89 -6.92
CA LEU A 52 -0.97 3.73 -7.69
C LEU A 52 -0.94 4.52 -9.01
N THR A 53 -0.44 5.75 -9.00
CA THR A 53 -0.45 6.62 -10.17
C THR A 53 0.75 6.38 -11.09
N HIS A 54 1.96 6.67 -10.63
CA HIS A 54 3.18 6.56 -11.43
C HIS A 54 3.67 5.11 -11.55
N GLY A 55 3.43 4.28 -10.55
CA GLY A 55 3.69 2.84 -10.61
C GLY A 55 2.70 2.05 -11.46
N GLY A 56 1.62 2.68 -11.95
CA GLY A 56 0.63 2.04 -12.84
C GLY A 56 -0.18 0.92 -12.19
N MET A 57 -0.19 0.84 -10.85
CA MET A 57 -0.92 -0.20 -10.14
C MET A 57 -2.41 0.17 -10.00
N SER A 58 -3.31 -0.76 -10.32
CA SER A 58 -4.75 -0.54 -10.19
C SER A 58 -5.24 -0.63 -8.74
N PHE A 59 -4.48 -1.27 -7.86
CA PHE A 59 -4.77 -1.43 -6.43
C PHE A 59 -3.47 -1.69 -5.66
N GLY A 60 -3.47 -1.43 -4.36
CA GLY A 60 -2.35 -1.62 -3.45
C GLY A 60 -2.65 -2.55 -2.27
N ALA A 61 -1.91 -2.37 -1.18
CA ALA A 61 -1.97 -3.19 0.03
C ALA A 61 -3.34 -3.19 0.70
N GLY A 62 -4.01 -2.03 0.75
CA GLY A 62 -5.33 -1.90 1.35
C GLY A 62 -6.35 -2.82 0.68
N THR A 63 -6.42 -2.80 -0.65
CA THR A 63 -7.30 -3.70 -1.41
C THR A 63 -6.97 -5.17 -1.20
N LEU A 64 -5.67 -5.52 -1.17
CA LEU A 64 -5.24 -6.90 -0.91
C LEU A 64 -5.67 -7.39 0.46
N ALA A 65 -5.55 -6.54 1.49
CA ALA A 65 -6.00 -6.85 2.84
C ALA A 65 -7.51 -7.07 2.89
N VAL A 66 -8.29 -6.16 2.30
CA VAL A 66 -9.76 -6.29 2.24
C VAL A 66 -10.18 -7.60 1.58
N ARG A 67 -9.56 -7.97 0.46
CA ARG A 67 -9.84 -9.24 -0.24
C ARG A 67 -9.46 -10.45 0.60
N LYS A 68 -8.26 -10.44 1.20
CA LYS A 68 -7.75 -11.54 2.05
C LYS A 68 -8.69 -11.85 3.21
N TYR A 69 -9.25 -10.81 3.84
CA TYR A 69 -10.12 -10.94 5.01
C TYR A 69 -11.62 -10.83 4.70
N LYS A 70 -12.00 -11.01 3.42
CA LYS A 70 -13.39 -11.09 2.96
C LYS A 70 -14.23 -9.85 3.32
N GLY A 71 -13.63 -8.66 3.24
CA GLY A 71 -14.34 -7.39 3.30
C GLY A 71 -14.98 -7.02 1.95
N LYS A 72 -15.84 -6.01 1.96
CA LYS A 72 -16.53 -5.47 0.76
C LYS A 72 -15.93 -4.12 0.40
N LEU A 73 -15.20 -4.03 -0.71
CA LEU A 73 -14.60 -2.78 -1.18
C LEU A 73 -15.67 -1.76 -1.58
N VAL A 74 -15.59 -0.56 -1.01
CA VAL A 74 -16.38 0.60 -1.41
C VAL A 74 -15.64 1.36 -2.50
N ASP A 75 -16.38 1.90 -3.49
CA ASP A 75 -15.80 2.76 -4.53
C ASP A 75 -15.85 4.23 -4.08
N PRO A 76 -14.69 4.88 -3.84
CA PRO A 76 -14.64 6.27 -3.39
C PRO A 76 -14.76 7.29 -4.52
N LYS A 77 -14.73 6.90 -5.78
CA LYS A 77 -14.60 7.81 -6.94
C LYS A 77 -15.66 8.89 -6.97
N LYS A 78 -16.93 8.52 -6.71
CA LYS A 78 -18.05 9.47 -6.70
C LYS A 78 -18.07 10.43 -5.51
N TYR A 79 -17.28 10.14 -4.48
CA TYR A 79 -17.13 10.97 -3.28
C TYR A 79 -15.84 11.79 -3.28
N ALA A 80 -14.97 11.56 -4.27
CA ALA A 80 -13.68 12.22 -4.39
C ALA A 80 -13.81 13.73 -4.57
N THR A 81 -13.01 14.49 -3.83
CA THR A 81 -12.96 15.95 -3.88
C THR A 81 -11.62 16.43 -4.41
N GLY A 82 -11.58 17.67 -4.89
CA GLY A 82 -10.36 18.39 -5.26
C GLY A 82 -9.40 17.61 -6.15
N SER A 83 -8.15 17.57 -5.75
CA SER A 83 -7.07 16.89 -6.50
C SER A 83 -7.29 15.39 -6.64
N ILE A 84 -7.97 14.75 -5.70
CA ILE A 84 -8.27 13.30 -5.78
C ILE A 84 -9.23 13.01 -6.93
N LYS A 85 -10.24 13.87 -7.13
CA LYS A 85 -11.16 13.78 -8.28
C LYS A 85 -10.41 13.94 -9.62
N VAL A 86 -9.45 14.86 -9.68
CA VAL A 86 -8.58 15.06 -10.86
C VAL A 86 -7.71 13.82 -11.08
N THR A 87 -7.14 13.25 -10.03
CA THR A 87 -6.33 12.03 -10.08
C THR A 87 -7.13 10.86 -10.69
N TYR A 88 -8.34 10.61 -10.25
CA TYR A 88 -9.18 9.56 -10.84
C TYR A 88 -9.56 9.81 -12.30
N LYS A 89 -9.72 11.07 -12.70
CA LYS A 89 -9.95 11.42 -14.12
C LYS A 89 -8.72 11.14 -14.98
N ARG A 90 -7.52 11.46 -14.47
CA ARG A 90 -6.26 11.27 -15.17
C ARG A 90 -5.82 9.81 -15.24
N TYR A 91 -5.95 9.07 -14.14
CA TYR A 91 -5.46 7.70 -14.02
C TYR A 91 -6.62 6.71 -14.04
N LYS A 92 -7.09 6.38 -15.25
CA LYS A 92 -8.28 5.53 -15.48
C LYS A 92 -8.12 4.09 -15.00
N HIS A 93 -6.88 3.60 -14.84
CA HIS A 93 -6.57 2.26 -14.36
C HIS A 93 -6.82 2.08 -12.85
N LEU A 94 -6.96 3.16 -12.09
CA LEU A 94 -7.26 3.09 -10.66
C LEU A 94 -8.59 2.38 -10.42
N ALA A 95 -8.57 1.33 -9.61
CA ALA A 95 -9.76 0.57 -9.22
C ALA A 95 -10.53 1.27 -8.08
N LYS A 96 -10.93 0.52 -7.06
CA LYS A 96 -11.69 1.02 -5.89
C LYS A 96 -10.79 1.41 -4.72
N GLU A 97 -9.55 1.81 -4.97
CA GLU A 97 -8.62 2.23 -3.94
C GLU A 97 -8.45 3.73 -3.97
N LEU A 98 -8.49 4.38 -2.80
CA LEU A 98 -8.33 5.81 -2.65
C LEU A 98 -6.83 6.14 -2.65
N PRO A 99 -6.31 6.88 -3.63
CA PRO A 99 -4.90 7.27 -3.63
C PRO A 99 -4.65 8.40 -2.61
N ALA A 100 -3.75 8.18 -1.67
CA ALA A 100 -3.23 9.23 -0.80
C ALA A 100 -2.22 10.06 -1.60
N MET A 101 -2.66 11.23 -2.08
CA MET A 101 -1.88 12.11 -2.95
C MET A 101 -1.35 13.32 -2.19
N GLY A 102 -0.02 13.36 -2.02
CA GLY A 102 0.66 14.53 -1.44
C GLY A 102 0.29 14.83 0.02
N TYR A 103 1.03 15.77 0.61
CA TYR A 103 0.91 16.11 2.03
C TYR A 103 0.79 17.63 2.27
N SER A 104 0.44 18.42 1.23
CA SER A 104 0.10 19.82 1.44
C SER A 104 -1.19 19.92 2.29
N LYS A 105 -1.33 20.99 3.06
CA LYS A 105 -2.54 21.23 3.88
C LYS A 105 -3.83 21.06 3.09
N LYS A 106 -3.85 21.52 1.83
CA LYS A 106 -5.00 21.40 0.92
C LYS A 106 -5.28 19.94 0.59
N GLN A 107 -4.28 19.16 0.19
CA GLN A 107 -4.43 17.76 -0.20
C GLN A 107 -4.81 16.87 0.98
N ILE A 108 -4.26 17.15 2.18
CA ILE A 108 -4.65 16.49 3.43
C ILE A 108 -6.14 16.71 3.70
N LYS A 109 -6.63 17.95 3.59
CA LYS A 109 -8.06 18.27 3.77
C LYS A 109 -8.95 17.57 2.73
N GLU A 110 -8.54 17.56 1.47
CA GLU A 110 -9.28 16.88 0.40
C GLU A 110 -9.34 15.36 0.63
N LEU A 111 -8.27 14.74 1.16
CA LEU A 111 -8.23 13.32 1.54
C LEU A 111 -9.19 13.04 2.70
N GLU A 112 -9.13 13.86 3.74
CA GLU A 112 -10.02 13.76 4.89
C GLU A 112 -11.50 13.89 4.50
N GLU A 113 -11.85 14.89 3.69
CA GLU A 113 -13.20 15.08 3.18
C GLU A 113 -13.67 13.89 2.34
N THR A 114 -12.82 13.36 1.49
CA THR A 114 -13.16 12.19 0.65
C THR A 114 -13.43 10.96 1.51
N ILE A 115 -12.62 10.73 2.56
CA ILE A 115 -12.82 9.63 3.52
C ILE A 115 -14.15 9.79 4.26
N HIS A 116 -14.44 10.99 4.75
CA HIS A 116 -15.66 11.26 5.50
C HIS A 116 -16.93 11.09 4.65
N LYS A 117 -16.90 11.57 3.40
CA LYS A 117 -18.02 11.44 2.45
C LYS A 117 -18.25 10.02 1.96
N THR A 118 -17.23 9.16 1.99
CA THR A 118 -17.35 7.77 1.51
C THR A 118 -18.09 6.90 2.54
N PRO A 119 -19.24 6.28 2.18
CA PRO A 119 -20.03 5.49 3.11
C PRO A 119 -19.40 4.12 3.34
N CYS A 120 -18.46 4.02 4.27
CA CYS A 120 -17.79 2.80 4.69
C CYS A 120 -17.88 2.59 6.20
N ASP A 121 -17.75 1.35 6.64
CA ASP A 121 -17.74 0.97 8.05
C ASP A 121 -16.31 1.01 8.63
N ILE A 122 -15.31 0.75 7.78
CA ILE A 122 -13.89 0.63 8.14
C ILE A 122 -13.03 1.32 7.08
N VAL A 123 -11.98 2.00 7.51
CA VAL A 123 -10.89 2.47 6.66
C VAL A 123 -9.74 1.47 6.76
N VAL A 124 -9.21 1.02 5.62
CA VAL A 124 -8.06 0.12 5.54
C VAL A 124 -6.89 0.89 4.94
N ASP A 125 -5.97 1.29 5.80
CA ASP A 125 -4.80 2.10 5.45
C ASP A 125 -3.65 1.21 4.99
N GLY A 126 -3.39 1.20 3.69
CA GLY A 126 -2.26 0.53 3.05
C GLY A 126 -1.16 1.49 2.60
N THR A 127 -1.11 2.70 3.17
CA THR A 127 -0.05 3.67 2.89
C THR A 127 1.17 3.42 3.78
N PRO A 128 2.38 3.83 3.36
CA PRO A 128 3.56 3.81 4.24
C PRO A 128 3.53 4.93 5.30
N ALA A 129 2.65 5.92 5.10
CA ALA A 129 2.47 7.02 6.04
C ALA A 129 1.47 6.62 7.12
N ASN A 130 1.72 7.02 8.36
CA ASN A 130 0.73 6.85 9.43
C ASN A 130 -0.36 7.92 9.30
N LEU A 131 -1.44 7.61 8.56
CA LEU A 131 -2.53 8.54 8.30
C LEU A 131 -3.20 9.05 9.57
N LYS A 132 -3.27 8.26 10.65
CA LYS A 132 -3.84 8.67 11.94
C LYS A 132 -3.14 9.89 12.54
N ARG A 133 -1.87 10.12 12.21
CA ARG A 133 -1.11 11.29 12.67
C ARG A 133 -1.31 12.52 11.79
N ILE A 134 -1.79 12.32 10.57
CA ILE A 134 -1.84 13.37 9.55
C ILE A 134 -3.26 13.91 9.39
N ILE A 135 -4.27 13.04 9.49
CA ILE A 135 -5.68 13.37 9.26
C ILE A 135 -6.57 12.85 10.38
N LYS A 136 -7.68 13.56 10.62
CA LYS A 136 -8.74 13.14 11.56
C LYS A 136 -9.70 12.20 10.84
N ILE A 137 -9.72 10.94 11.23
CA ILE A 137 -10.64 9.94 10.69
C ILE A 137 -11.59 9.52 11.79
N ASN A 138 -12.87 9.75 11.57
CA ASN A 138 -13.96 9.44 12.52
C ASN A 138 -14.51 8.00 12.36
N LYS A 139 -13.74 7.11 11.73
CA LYS A 139 -14.10 5.72 11.48
C LYS A 139 -13.00 4.81 12.02
N PRO A 140 -13.29 3.55 12.38
CA PRO A 140 -12.27 2.60 12.74
C PRO A 140 -11.27 2.42 11.60
N ILE A 141 -9.97 2.38 11.94
CA ILE A 141 -8.87 2.21 10.98
C ILE A 141 -8.16 0.89 11.26
N VAL A 142 -7.91 0.18 10.19
CA VAL A 142 -7.05 -1.01 10.13
C VAL A 142 -5.79 -0.65 9.35
N GLU A 143 -4.62 -0.85 9.95
CA GLU A 143 -3.32 -0.60 9.31
C GLU A 143 -2.79 -1.85 8.63
N VAL A 144 -2.26 -1.65 7.44
CA VAL A 144 -1.66 -2.72 6.63
C VAL A 144 -0.19 -2.41 6.44
N ASN A 145 0.66 -3.28 6.96
CA ASN A 145 2.10 -3.21 6.83
C ASN A 145 2.65 -4.37 6.00
N TYR A 146 3.92 -4.25 5.61
CA TYR A 146 4.65 -5.32 4.95
C TYR A 146 5.77 -5.81 5.84
N GLU A 147 5.92 -7.13 5.91
CA GLU A 147 7.06 -7.75 6.56
C GLU A 147 7.74 -8.73 5.59
N LEU A 148 9.06 -8.80 5.69
CA LEU A 148 9.82 -9.83 4.99
C LEU A 148 9.57 -11.19 5.65
N ASP A 149 9.49 -12.24 4.85
CA ASP A 149 9.40 -13.59 5.39
C ASP A 149 10.64 -13.93 6.25
N LYS A 150 10.43 -14.80 7.25
CA LYS A 150 11.44 -15.14 8.27
C LYS A 150 12.75 -15.66 7.67
N GLU A 151 12.69 -16.39 6.56
CA GLU A 151 13.87 -16.93 5.91
C GLU A 151 14.71 -15.82 5.27
N ALA A 152 14.08 -14.89 4.58
CA ALA A 152 14.74 -13.72 4.01
C ALA A 152 15.36 -12.84 5.09
N VAL A 153 14.66 -12.59 6.20
CA VAL A 153 15.19 -11.86 7.37
C VAL A 153 16.44 -12.54 7.92
N LYS A 154 16.41 -13.87 8.09
CA LYS A 154 17.58 -14.65 8.57
C LYS A 154 18.79 -14.52 7.62
N LYS A 155 18.56 -14.63 6.30
CA LYS A 155 19.61 -14.46 5.30
C LYS A 155 20.19 -13.05 5.31
N LEU A 156 19.34 -12.03 5.38
CA LEU A 156 19.73 -10.63 5.45
C LEU A 156 20.56 -10.34 6.72
N SER A 157 20.06 -10.75 7.89
CA SER A 157 20.77 -10.57 9.17
C SER A 157 22.14 -11.25 9.17
N LYS A 158 22.26 -12.47 8.60
CA LYS A 158 23.57 -13.15 8.46
C LYS A 158 24.54 -12.36 7.55
N LEU A 159 24.00 -11.72 6.52
CA LEU A 159 24.81 -10.91 5.62
C LEU A 159 25.27 -9.63 6.29
N LEU A 160 24.36 -8.91 6.97
CA LEU A 160 24.63 -7.64 7.64
C LEU A 160 25.66 -7.79 8.79
N LYS A 161 25.68 -8.90 9.51
CA LYS A 161 26.69 -9.17 10.56
C LYS A 161 28.13 -9.19 10.05
N ARG A 162 28.33 -9.29 8.73
CA ARG A 162 29.67 -9.24 8.12
C ARG A 162 30.16 -7.83 7.83
N PHE A 163 29.28 -6.85 7.88
CA PHE A 163 29.62 -5.44 7.76
C PHE A 163 29.92 -4.91 9.16
N LYS A 164 31.15 -4.43 9.37
CA LYS A 164 31.48 -3.62 10.54
C LYS A 164 30.91 -2.23 10.26
N TRP A 165 29.97 -1.78 11.06
CA TRP A 165 29.48 -0.41 11.04
C TRP A 165 30.48 0.37 11.92
N GLU A 166 31.28 1.23 11.32
CA GLU A 166 32.12 2.23 12.05
C GLU A 166 31.22 3.36 12.51
#